data_889a9d5df42496080cd199547066307f
#
_entry.id   889a9d5df42496080cd199547066307f
#
_cell.length_a   1.000
_cell.length_b   1.000
_cell.length_c   1.000
_cell.angle_alpha   90.00
_cell.angle_beta   90.00
_cell.angle_gamma   90.00
#
_symmetry.space_group_name_H-M   'P 1'
#
loop_
_entity.id
_entity.type
_entity.pdbx_description
1 polymer ?
#
loop_
_entity_poly.entity_id
_entity_poly.type
_entity_poly.pdbx_seq_one_letter_code
_entity_poly.pdbx_strand_id
1 'polypeptide(L)'
;LASSAASDVYKRQGMNVVTLPKTIDNDIWGTDTTFGFQSAVDVATNVIDYIHSTASSHSRVFVVELMGRDAGWLTLHAGIGSGADIILIPEIPYDINAILKAVDHRRRHGRSFSILAVAEGAKSIHDQILTEEESRRRREQSKHSTISYEIAAQIEAELGQEARVTVPGHYQRGGPPCPYDRVLATQFGTAAADLIVNKQYGRMV
;
A
#
# COMPACT_ATOMS: atom_id res chain seq x y z
N LEU A 1 1.82 8.34 12.53
CA LEU A 1 2.94 9.27 12.84
C LEU A 1 2.61 10.23 13.97
N ALA A 2 1.42 10.84 14.01
CA ALA A 2 1.05 11.75 15.11
C ALA A 2 1.03 11.03 16.46
N SER A 3 0.58 9.78 16.53
CA SER A 3 0.54 9.03 17.80
C SER A 3 1.92 8.57 18.28
N SER A 4 2.83 8.20 17.38
CA SER A 4 4.20 7.84 17.75
C SER A 4 5.01 9.06 18.20
N ALA A 5 4.86 10.20 17.51
CA ALA A 5 5.48 11.46 17.93
C ALA A 5 4.94 11.93 19.29
N ALA A 6 3.62 11.84 19.52
CA ALA A 6 3.03 12.16 20.82
C ALA A 6 3.56 11.25 21.93
N SER A 7 3.67 9.94 21.68
CA SER A 7 4.23 8.98 22.66
C SER A 7 5.68 9.31 23.03
N ASP A 8 6.52 9.71 22.05
CA ASP A 8 7.89 10.13 22.31
C ASP A 8 7.96 11.42 23.14
N VAL A 9 7.13 12.41 22.82
CA VAL A 9 7.01 13.65 23.60
C VAL A 9 6.61 13.36 25.04
N TYR A 10 5.58 12.54 25.28
CA TYR A 10 5.15 12.17 26.61
C TYR A 10 6.22 11.42 27.40
N LYS A 11 6.93 10.49 26.75
CA LYS A 11 8.07 9.78 27.35
C LYS A 11 9.17 10.75 27.80
N ARG A 12 9.53 11.71 26.96
CA ARG A 12 10.55 12.74 27.28
C ARG A 12 10.11 13.66 28.43
N GLN A 13 8.80 13.81 28.64
CA GLN A 13 8.20 14.56 29.76
C GLN A 13 8.08 13.72 31.05
N GLY A 14 8.62 12.50 31.09
CA GLY A 14 8.61 11.64 32.26
C GLY A 14 7.33 10.82 32.45
N MET A 15 6.44 10.78 31.46
CA MET A 15 5.23 9.94 31.51
C MET A 15 5.59 8.45 31.36
N ASN A 16 4.94 7.62 32.15
CA ASN A 16 5.03 6.18 32.04
C ASN A 16 4.22 5.70 30.81
N VAL A 17 4.92 5.28 29.75
CA VAL A 17 4.31 4.93 28.46
C VAL A 17 4.68 3.51 28.06
N VAL A 18 3.72 2.74 27.59
CA VAL A 18 3.89 1.49 26.83
C VAL A 18 3.22 1.70 25.47
N THR A 19 3.88 1.36 24.38
CA THR A 19 3.39 1.55 23.01
C THR A 19 3.04 0.23 22.36
N LEU A 20 2.12 0.30 21.40
CA LEU A 20 1.64 -0.84 20.62
C LEU A 20 1.81 -0.55 19.12
N PRO A 21 2.24 -1.54 18.30
CA PRO A 21 2.52 -1.34 16.87
C PRO A 21 1.20 -1.33 16.06
N LYS A 22 0.52 -0.18 15.98
CA LYS A 22 -0.72 0.00 15.24
C LYS A 22 -0.51 0.83 13.98
N THR A 23 -0.57 0.18 12.83
CA THR A 23 -0.61 0.82 11.50
C THR A 23 -1.11 -0.18 10.46
N ILE A 24 -1.65 0.32 9.34
CA ILE A 24 -1.97 -0.52 8.17
C ILE A 24 -0.77 -0.70 7.24
N ASP A 25 0.29 0.09 7.42
CA ASP A 25 1.44 0.14 6.49
C ASP A 25 2.49 -0.93 6.78
N ASN A 26 2.43 -1.55 7.95
CA ASN A 26 3.38 -2.56 8.45
C ASN A 26 4.85 -2.07 8.41
N ASP A 27 5.07 -0.80 8.72
CA ASP A 27 6.34 -0.09 8.56
C ASP A 27 7.02 0.31 9.88
N ILE A 28 6.63 -0.30 11.01
CA ILE A 28 7.24 -0.03 12.32
C ILE A 28 8.46 -0.90 12.49
N TRP A 29 9.62 -0.25 12.60
CA TRP A 29 10.90 -0.94 12.80
C TRP A 29 10.90 -1.77 14.08
N GLY A 30 11.45 -3.00 14.00
CA GLY A 30 11.55 -3.93 15.13
C GLY A 30 10.29 -4.74 15.40
N THR A 31 9.31 -4.71 14.49
CA THR A 31 8.12 -5.56 14.54
C THR A 31 8.03 -6.46 13.31
N ASP A 32 7.51 -7.68 13.47
CA ASP A 32 7.24 -8.58 12.34
C ASP A 32 5.91 -8.22 11.66
N THR A 33 4.94 -7.81 12.47
CA THR A 33 3.61 -7.42 12.00
C THR A 33 2.98 -6.38 12.91
N THR A 34 2.19 -5.50 12.29
CA THR A 34 1.40 -4.49 12.99
C THR A 34 -0.06 -4.86 12.93
N PHE A 35 -0.83 -4.60 13.99
CA PHE A 35 -2.26 -4.85 13.94
C PHE A 35 -3.00 -3.73 13.19
N GLY A 36 -3.98 -4.12 12.39
CA GLY A 36 -4.65 -3.30 11.39
C GLY A 36 -4.15 -3.55 9.96
N PHE A 37 -2.93 -4.08 9.80
CA PHE A 37 -2.35 -4.40 8.51
C PHE A 37 -3.15 -5.48 7.77
N GLN A 38 -3.41 -6.63 8.41
CA GLN A 38 -4.14 -7.73 7.76
C GLN A 38 -5.57 -7.34 7.39
N SER A 39 -6.24 -6.56 8.23
CA SER A 39 -7.58 -6.04 7.91
C SER A 39 -7.56 -5.13 6.68
N ALA A 40 -6.54 -4.29 6.53
CA ALA A 40 -6.40 -3.45 5.35
C ALA A 40 -6.05 -4.27 4.10
N VAL A 41 -5.24 -5.33 4.23
CA VAL A 41 -4.98 -6.29 3.14
C VAL A 41 -6.28 -6.94 2.67
N ASP A 42 -7.14 -7.40 3.60
CA ASP A 42 -8.42 -8.02 3.26
C ASP A 42 -9.32 -7.03 2.49
N VAL A 43 -9.40 -5.77 2.92
CA VAL A 43 -10.18 -4.75 2.20
C VAL A 43 -9.60 -4.48 0.82
N ALA A 44 -8.29 -4.33 0.70
CA ALA A 44 -7.62 -4.08 -0.58
C ALA A 44 -7.78 -5.25 -1.56
N THR A 45 -7.65 -6.48 -1.06
CA THR A 45 -7.88 -7.71 -1.84
C THR A 45 -9.30 -7.76 -2.37
N ASN A 46 -10.29 -7.52 -1.52
CA ASN A 46 -11.70 -7.49 -1.93
C ASN A 46 -11.98 -6.44 -3.03
N VAL A 47 -11.34 -5.26 -2.95
CA VAL A 47 -11.47 -4.22 -4.00
C VAL A 47 -10.96 -4.74 -5.34
N ILE A 48 -9.79 -5.39 -5.35
CA ILE A 48 -9.21 -5.94 -6.58
C ILE A 48 -10.08 -7.09 -7.11
N ASP A 49 -10.60 -7.95 -6.24
CA ASP A 49 -11.50 -9.05 -6.63
C ASP A 49 -12.78 -8.55 -7.31
N TYR A 50 -13.38 -7.47 -6.80
CA TYR A 50 -14.52 -6.85 -7.47
C TYR A 50 -14.16 -6.30 -8.86
N ILE A 51 -12.94 -5.83 -9.05
CA ILE A 51 -12.47 -5.32 -10.34
C ILE A 51 -12.23 -6.45 -11.34
N HIS A 52 -11.83 -7.64 -10.91
CA HIS A 52 -11.60 -8.78 -11.79
C HIS A 52 -12.80 -9.07 -12.70
N SER A 53 -14.01 -9.04 -12.16
CA SER A 53 -15.22 -9.34 -12.94
C SER A 53 -15.51 -8.30 -14.03
N THR A 54 -15.31 -7.01 -13.71
CA THR A 54 -15.49 -5.94 -14.71
C THR A 54 -14.32 -5.87 -15.70
N ALA A 55 -13.10 -6.16 -15.26
CA ALA A 55 -11.92 -6.19 -16.11
C ALA A 55 -12.04 -7.26 -17.20
N SER A 56 -12.49 -8.47 -16.84
CA SER A 56 -12.65 -9.58 -17.77
C SER A 56 -13.72 -9.32 -18.82
N SER A 57 -14.79 -8.59 -18.47
CA SER A 57 -15.90 -8.31 -19.40
C SER A 57 -15.62 -7.21 -20.42
N HIS A 58 -14.67 -6.32 -20.16
CA HIS A 58 -14.42 -5.12 -20.97
C HIS A 58 -13.04 -5.08 -21.64
N SER A 59 -12.22 -6.09 -21.47
CA SER A 59 -10.86 -6.16 -22.08
C SER A 59 -9.99 -4.93 -21.82
N ARG A 60 -10.03 -4.40 -20.59
CA ARG A 60 -9.34 -3.17 -20.18
C ARG A 60 -8.14 -3.46 -19.29
N VAL A 61 -7.28 -2.48 -19.16
CA VAL A 61 -6.28 -2.44 -18.09
C VAL A 61 -6.86 -1.70 -16.89
N PHE A 62 -6.75 -2.29 -15.71
CA PHE A 62 -7.12 -1.63 -14.45
C PHE A 62 -5.87 -1.38 -13.61
N VAL A 63 -5.73 -0.15 -13.15
CA VAL A 63 -4.68 0.27 -12.24
C VAL A 63 -5.35 0.58 -10.90
N VAL A 64 -5.04 -0.23 -9.88
CA VAL A 64 -5.62 -0.09 -8.54
C VAL A 64 -4.55 0.49 -7.63
N GLU A 65 -4.76 1.74 -7.18
CA GLU A 65 -3.83 2.42 -6.29
C GLU A 65 -4.14 2.09 -4.84
N LEU A 66 -3.17 1.56 -4.12
CA LEU A 66 -3.31 1.16 -2.73
C LEU A 66 -2.46 2.04 -1.82
N MET A 67 -2.95 2.23 -0.59
CA MET A 67 -2.23 2.95 0.46
C MET A 67 -0.97 2.19 0.90
N GLY A 68 -0.17 2.80 1.74
CA GLY A 68 1.05 2.24 2.30
C GLY A 68 2.15 3.30 2.43
N ARG A 69 1.91 4.50 1.93
CA ARG A 69 2.84 5.63 1.95
C ARG A 69 4.18 5.27 1.30
N ASP A 70 5.23 5.10 2.11
CA ASP A 70 6.59 4.77 1.65
C ASP A 70 6.89 3.26 1.73
N ALA A 71 5.93 2.43 2.18
CA ALA A 71 6.05 0.99 2.31
C ALA A 71 5.08 0.25 1.36
N GLY A 72 5.59 -0.75 0.66
CA GLY A 72 4.84 -1.53 -0.32
C GLY A 72 4.13 -2.77 0.23
N TRP A 73 4.20 -3.04 1.53
CA TRP A 73 3.68 -4.26 2.14
C TRP A 73 2.21 -4.51 1.86
N LEU A 74 1.37 -3.47 2.02
CA LEU A 74 -0.07 -3.57 1.77
C LEU A 74 -0.35 -3.96 0.31
N THR A 75 0.29 -3.25 -0.62
CA THR A 75 0.14 -3.49 -2.06
C THR A 75 0.66 -4.87 -2.47
N LEU A 76 1.79 -5.29 -1.91
CA LEU A 76 2.38 -6.60 -2.20
C LEU A 76 1.46 -7.73 -1.77
N HIS A 77 0.99 -7.70 -0.52
CA HIS A 77 0.12 -8.74 0.02
C HIS A 77 -1.25 -8.78 -0.67
N ALA A 78 -1.87 -7.62 -0.86
CA ALA A 78 -3.17 -7.55 -1.55
C ALA A 78 -3.05 -7.95 -3.03
N GLY A 79 -1.99 -7.51 -3.71
CA GLY A 79 -1.75 -7.84 -5.11
C GLY A 79 -1.49 -9.33 -5.34
N ILE A 80 -0.70 -9.98 -4.48
CA ILE A 80 -0.51 -11.43 -4.53
C ILE A 80 -1.80 -12.16 -4.18
N GLY A 81 -2.47 -11.75 -3.10
CA GLY A 81 -3.69 -12.38 -2.60
C GLY A 81 -4.85 -12.34 -3.58
N SER A 82 -4.96 -11.28 -4.37
CA SER A 82 -5.99 -11.09 -5.40
C SER A 82 -5.57 -11.57 -6.80
N GLY A 83 -4.32 -12.00 -6.99
CA GLY A 83 -3.81 -12.41 -8.29
C GLY A 83 -3.65 -11.26 -9.29
N ALA A 84 -3.25 -10.07 -8.83
CA ALA A 84 -2.90 -8.97 -9.72
C ALA A 84 -1.74 -9.38 -10.64
N ASP A 85 -1.81 -8.92 -11.89
CA ASP A 85 -0.85 -9.33 -12.93
C ASP A 85 0.49 -8.62 -12.81
N ILE A 86 0.49 -7.39 -12.29
CA ILE A 86 1.67 -6.57 -12.06
C ILE A 86 1.51 -5.88 -10.69
N ILE A 87 2.57 -5.88 -9.89
CA ILE A 87 2.59 -5.25 -8.57
C ILE A 87 3.75 -4.25 -8.53
N LEU A 88 3.44 -2.99 -8.21
CA LEU A 88 4.43 -1.91 -8.12
C LEU A 88 4.52 -1.41 -6.69
N ILE A 89 5.71 -1.46 -6.10
CA ILE A 89 5.99 -1.08 -4.72
C ILE A 89 7.12 -0.05 -4.64
N PRO A 90 7.17 0.79 -3.60
CA PRO A 90 8.19 1.83 -3.48
C PRO A 90 9.62 1.29 -3.40
N GLU A 91 9.79 0.09 -2.85
CA GLU A 91 11.09 -0.56 -2.61
C GLU A 91 11.76 -1.02 -3.90
N ILE A 92 10.98 -1.23 -4.97
CA ILE A 92 11.48 -1.68 -6.28
C ILE A 92 11.01 -0.68 -7.34
N PRO A 93 11.87 0.23 -7.78
CA PRO A 93 11.52 1.19 -8.82
C PRO A 93 11.12 0.50 -10.12
N TYR A 94 10.03 0.97 -10.71
CA TYR A 94 9.51 0.39 -11.93
C TYR A 94 10.09 1.04 -13.20
N ASP A 95 10.23 0.23 -14.23
CA ASP A 95 10.43 0.70 -15.61
C ASP A 95 9.10 0.62 -16.37
N ILE A 96 8.62 1.77 -16.84
CA ILE A 96 7.37 1.83 -17.61
C ILE A 96 7.44 0.97 -18.87
N ASN A 97 8.62 0.89 -19.53
CA ASN A 97 8.76 0.05 -20.71
C ASN A 97 8.59 -1.44 -20.38
N ALA A 98 9.01 -1.88 -19.19
CA ALA A 98 8.77 -3.25 -18.74
C ALA A 98 7.29 -3.51 -18.51
N ILE A 99 6.57 -2.56 -17.93
CA ILE A 99 5.10 -2.63 -17.74
C ILE A 99 4.39 -2.74 -19.10
N LEU A 100 4.71 -1.84 -20.03
CA LEU A 100 4.11 -1.83 -21.37
C LEU A 100 4.36 -3.15 -22.10
N LYS A 101 5.58 -3.67 -22.05
CA LYS A 101 5.92 -4.99 -22.62
C LYS A 101 5.13 -6.12 -21.98
N ALA A 102 4.97 -6.12 -20.66
CA ALA A 102 4.23 -7.15 -19.95
C ALA A 102 2.73 -7.12 -20.33
N VAL A 103 2.11 -5.95 -20.35
CA VAL A 103 0.70 -5.77 -20.75
C VAL A 103 0.49 -6.21 -22.21
N ASP A 104 1.34 -5.76 -23.14
CA ASP A 104 1.23 -6.13 -24.56
C ASP A 104 1.48 -7.64 -24.78
N HIS A 105 2.45 -8.23 -24.08
CA HIS A 105 2.71 -9.66 -24.11
C HIS A 105 1.47 -10.46 -23.68
N ARG A 106 0.84 -10.07 -22.58
CA ARG A 106 -0.39 -10.71 -22.08
C ARG A 106 -1.51 -10.65 -23.12
N ARG A 107 -1.75 -9.46 -23.70
CA ARG A 107 -2.74 -9.23 -24.74
C ARG A 107 -2.51 -10.14 -25.95
N ARG A 108 -1.28 -10.22 -26.44
CA ARG A 108 -0.92 -11.08 -27.61
C ARG A 108 -1.09 -12.58 -27.33
N HIS A 109 -1.04 -12.98 -26.06
CA HIS A 109 -1.25 -14.38 -25.64
C HIS A 109 -2.68 -14.67 -25.18
N GLY A 110 -3.65 -13.86 -25.62
CA GLY A 110 -5.07 -14.12 -25.42
C GLY A 110 -5.61 -13.70 -24.05
N ARG A 111 -4.82 -12.95 -23.24
CA ARG A 111 -5.30 -12.33 -22.01
C ARG A 111 -5.89 -10.97 -22.33
N SER A 112 -7.22 -10.87 -22.30
CA SER A 112 -7.93 -9.67 -22.73
C SER A 112 -7.79 -8.49 -21.78
N PHE A 113 -7.50 -8.70 -20.50
CA PHE A 113 -7.35 -7.67 -19.48
C PHE A 113 -6.07 -7.82 -18.67
N SER A 114 -5.69 -6.78 -17.96
CA SER A 114 -4.62 -6.80 -16.96
C SER A 114 -4.98 -5.95 -15.76
N ILE A 115 -4.59 -6.40 -14.57
CA ILE A 115 -4.77 -5.68 -13.31
C ILE A 115 -3.40 -5.36 -12.72
N LEU A 116 -3.17 -4.08 -12.48
CA LEU A 116 -1.98 -3.56 -11.83
C LEU A 116 -2.35 -3.13 -10.41
N ALA A 117 -1.70 -3.71 -9.41
CA ALA A 117 -1.73 -3.21 -8.03
C ALA A 117 -0.55 -2.24 -7.83
N VAL A 118 -0.83 -0.98 -7.53
CA VAL A 118 0.19 0.08 -7.46
C VAL A 118 0.15 0.73 -6.09
N ALA A 119 1.28 0.71 -5.38
CA ALA A 119 1.41 1.48 -4.16
C ALA A 119 1.43 2.98 -4.45
N GLU A 120 0.73 3.79 -3.63
CA GLU A 120 0.70 5.25 -3.78
C GLU A 120 2.09 5.90 -3.76
N GLY A 121 3.06 5.24 -3.11
CA GLY A 121 4.46 5.64 -3.03
C GLY A 121 5.37 5.02 -4.10
N ALA A 122 4.85 4.29 -5.08
CA ALA A 122 5.66 3.68 -6.14
C ALA A 122 6.47 4.73 -6.90
N LYS A 123 7.69 4.38 -7.28
CA LYS A 123 8.64 5.30 -7.95
C LYS A 123 9.12 4.67 -9.26
N SER A 124 9.28 5.50 -10.29
CA SER A 124 9.94 5.05 -11.52
C SER A 124 11.46 5.01 -11.33
N ILE A 125 12.16 4.27 -12.19
CA ILE A 125 13.63 4.27 -12.24
C ILE A 125 14.20 5.68 -12.49
N HIS A 126 13.45 6.56 -13.14
CA HIS A 126 13.85 7.95 -13.36
C HIS A 126 13.69 8.80 -12.10
N ASP A 127 12.72 8.49 -11.24
CA ASP A 127 12.50 9.20 -9.98
C ASP A 127 13.53 8.85 -8.91
N GLN A 128 14.20 7.71 -9.03
CA GLN A 128 15.25 7.30 -8.09
C GLN A 128 16.45 8.24 -8.09
N ILE A 129 16.69 8.94 -9.19
CA ILE A 129 17.84 9.85 -9.38
C ILE A 129 17.53 11.23 -8.82
N LEU A 130 16.25 11.54 -8.58
CA LEU A 130 15.81 12.84 -8.12
C LEU A 130 15.95 12.97 -6.59
N THR A 131 16.33 14.16 -6.15
CA THR A 131 16.23 14.52 -4.74
C THR A 131 14.77 14.59 -4.29
N GLU A 132 14.51 14.52 -2.98
CA GLU A 132 13.15 14.65 -2.45
C GLU A 132 12.46 15.94 -2.89
N GLU A 133 13.21 17.03 -2.99
CA GLU A 133 12.70 18.33 -3.39
C GLU A 133 12.32 18.35 -4.89
N GLU A 134 13.15 17.75 -5.75
CA GLU A 134 12.86 17.60 -7.18
C GLU A 134 11.68 16.69 -7.42
N SER A 135 11.58 15.57 -6.69
CA SER A 135 10.46 14.65 -6.76
C SER A 135 9.14 15.31 -6.32
N ARG A 136 9.20 16.19 -5.31
CA ARG A 136 8.04 16.97 -4.88
C ARG A 136 7.62 17.97 -5.94
N ARG A 137 8.57 18.73 -6.49
CA ARG A 137 8.30 19.71 -7.57
C ARG A 137 7.71 19.02 -8.81
N ARG A 138 8.24 17.86 -9.19
CA ARG A 138 7.70 17.07 -10.31
C ARG A 138 6.25 16.65 -10.05
N ARG A 139 5.93 16.18 -8.85
CA ARG A 139 4.54 15.83 -8.48
C ARG A 139 3.61 17.05 -8.51
N GLU A 140 4.05 18.19 -8.00
CA GLU A 140 3.28 19.45 -8.03
C GLU A 140 3.03 19.96 -9.45
N GLN A 141 3.95 19.68 -10.39
CA GLN A 141 3.83 20.05 -11.81
C GLN A 141 3.14 18.99 -12.67
N SER A 142 2.92 17.80 -12.13
CA SER A 142 2.26 16.71 -12.85
C SER A 142 0.83 17.09 -13.20
N LYS A 143 0.42 16.75 -14.43
CA LYS A 143 -0.98 16.87 -14.87
C LYS A 143 -1.88 15.77 -14.28
N HIS A 144 -1.27 14.77 -13.66
CA HIS A 144 -1.94 13.61 -13.09
C HIS A 144 -2.01 13.73 -11.58
N SER A 145 -3.14 13.39 -10.99
CA SER A 145 -3.37 13.51 -9.55
C SER A 145 -2.53 12.51 -8.74
N THR A 146 -2.24 11.36 -9.31
CA THR A 146 -1.41 10.31 -8.68
C THR A 146 -0.59 9.56 -9.72
N ILE A 147 0.35 8.75 -9.25
CA ILE A 147 1.21 7.91 -10.08
C ILE A 147 0.42 6.90 -10.93
N SER A 148 -0.68 6.40 -10.41
CA SER A 148 -1.55 5.44 -11.10
C SER A 148 -2.22 6.05 -12.33
N TYR A 149 -2.62 7.32 -12.27
CA TYR A 149 -3.14 8.03 -13.45
C TYR A 149 -2.04 8.30 -14.48
N GLU A 150 -0.81 8.55 -14.05
CA GLU A 150 0.33 8.71 -14.97
C GLU A 150 0.61 7.40 -15.72
N ILE A 151 0.66 6.27 -15.01
CA ILE A 151 0.86 4.94 -15.59
C ILE A 151 -0.28 4.59 -16.56
N ALA A 152 -1.53 4.83 -16.16
CA ALA A 152 -2.69 4.57 -17.00
C ALA A 152 -2.64 5.37 -18.30
N ALA A 153 -2.32 6.67 -18.23
CA ALA A 153 -2.19 7.52 -19.41
C ALA A 153 -1.08 7.07 -20.36
N GLN A 154 0.06 6.58 -19.82
CA GLN A 154 1.14 6.03 -20.64
C GLN A 154 0.75 4.72 -21.32
N ILE A 155 0.01 3.84 -20.63
CA ILE A 155 -0.53 2.61 -21.22
C ILE A 155 -1.49 2.94 -22.38
N GLU A 156 -2.41 3.89 -22.18
CA GLU A 156 -3.35 4.31 -23.24
C GLU A 156 -2.60 4.91 -24.44
N ALA A 157 -1.63 5.79 -24.21
CA ALA A 157 -0.88 6.45 -25.28
C ALA A 157 -0.05 5.47 -26.12
N GLU A 158 0.64 4.53 -25.48
CA GLU A 158 1.60 3.65 -26.15
C GLU A 158 0.96 2.37 -26.72
N LEU A 159 -0.07 1.83 -26.05
CA LEU A 159 -0.69 0.56 -26.46
C LEU A 159 -2.07 0.73 -27.11
N GLY A 160 -2.66 1.91 -27.04
CA GLY A 160 -4.03 2.16 -27.50
C GLY A 160 -5.07 1.31 -26.76
N GLN A 161 -4.74 0.79 -25.59
CA GLN A 161 -5.64 -0.01 -24.76
C GLN A 161 -6.19 0.84 -23.63
N GLU A 162 -7.52 0.86 -23.51
CA GLU A 162 -8.22 1.64 -22.49
C GLU A 162 -7.75 1.23 -21.07
N ALA A 163 -7.35 2.20 -20.26
CA ALA A 163 -6.93 1.99 -18.88
C ALA A 163 -7.87 2.73 -17.91
N ARG A 164 -8.19 2.11 -16.80
CA ARG A 164 -9.03 2.67 -15.75
C ARG A 164 -8.30 2.64 -14.42
N VAL A 165 -8.42 3.74 -13.67
CA VAL A 165 -7.81 3.85 -12.35
C VAL A 165 -8.87 3.73 -11.28
N THR A 166 -8.57 2.95 -10.25
CA THR A 166 -9.38 2.84 -9.04
C THR A 166 -8.51 3.20 -7.84
N VAL A 167 -8.92 4.19 -7.07
CA VAL A 167 -8.24 4.63 -5.85
C VAL A 167 -9.19 4.46 -4.68
N PRO A 168 -9.18 3.32 -3.96
CA PRO A 168 -10.04 3.10 -2.80
C PRO A 168 -9.72 4.06 -1.64
N GLY A 169 -8.50 4.58 -1.57
CA GLY A 169 -8.10 5.58 -0.59
C GLY A 169 -8.39 5.15 0.84
N HIS A 170 -8.97 6.04 1.63
CA HIS A 170 -9.29 5.80 3.05
C HIS A 170 -10.31 4.68 3.30
N TYR A 171 -10.99 4.16 2.28
CA TYR A 171 -11.83 2.98 2.42
C TYR A 171 -11.03 1.78 2.98
N GLN A 172 -9.74 1.69 2.66
CA GLN A 172 -8.82 0.69 3.19
C GLN A 172 -8.59 0.78 4.71
N ARG A 173 -8.97 1.88 5.34
CA ARG A 173 -8.91 2.11 6.80
C ARG A 173 -10.23 1.81 7.51
N GLY A 174 -11.26 1.44 6.76
CA GLY A 174 -12.61 1.21 7.24
C GLY A 174 -12.93 -0.27 7.45
N GLY A 175 -14.15 -0.52 7.89
CA GLY A 175 -14.68 -1.85 8.09
C GLY A 175 -14.30 -2.50 9.43
N PRO A 176 -14.82 -3.70 9.69
CA PRO A 176 -14.50 -4.46 10.90
C PRO A 176 -13.09 -5.07 10.78
N PRO A 177 -12.34 -5.14 11.90
CA PRO A 177 -11.06 -5.83 11.89
C PRO A 177 -11.25 -7.32 11.62
N CYS A 178 -10.35 -7.91 10.84
CA CYS A 178 -10.35 -9.35 10.57
C CYS A 178 -10.01 -10.15 11.85
N PRO A 179 -10.34 -11.46 11.89
CA PRO A 179 -10.05 -12.31 13.05
C PRO A 179 -8.58 -12.30 13.47
N TYR A 180 -7.67 -12.27 12.52
CA TYR A 180 -6.22 -12.23 12.78
C TYR A 180 -5.84 -10.99 13.60
N ASP A 181 -6.25 -9.81 13.17
CA ASP A 181 -5.93 -8.56 13.87
C ASP A 181 -6.59 -8.48 15.26
N ARG A 182 -7.78 -9.07 15.42
CA ARG A 182 -8.43 -9.13 16.75
C ARG A 182 -7.62 -9.98 17.73
N VAL A 183 -7.12 -11.14 17.29
CA VAL A 183 -6.28 -12.01 18.12
C VAL A 183 -4.96 -11.32 18.43
N LEU A 184 -4.30 -10.76 17.42
CA LEU A 184 -3.04 -10.06 17.57
C LEU A 184 -3.15 -8.85 18.52
N ALA A 185 -4.19 -8.03 18.36
CA ALA A 185 -4.45 -6.90 19.26
C ALA A 185 -4.70 -7.33 20.71
N THR A 186 -5.36 -8.48 20.90
CA THR A 186 -5.57 -9.05 22.23
C THR A 186 -4.25 -9.48 22.86
N GLN A 187 -3.38 -10.14 22.11
CA GLN A 187 -2.05 -10.55 22.56
C GLN A 187 -1.20 -9.34 22.95
N PHE A 188 -1.15 -8.32 22.10
CA PHE A 188 -0.44 -7.08 22.41
C PHE A 188 -1.01 -6.35 23.62
N GLY A 189 -2.33 -6.33 23.77
CA GLY A 189 -2.99 -5.72 24.92
C GLY A 189 -2.62 -6.43 26.23
N THR A 190 -2.59 -7.76 26.22
CA THR A 190 -2.18 -8.57 27.39
C THR A 190 -0.71 -8.30 27.74
N ALA A 191 0.19 -8.37 26.77
CA ALA A 191 1.61 -8.11 27.02
C ALA A 191 1.88 -6.67 27.50
N ALA A 192 1.13 -5.69 26.97
CA ALA A 192 1.21 -4.31 27.44
C ALA A 192 0.74 -4.17 28.90
N ALA A 193 -0.32 -4.87 29.28
CA ALA A 193 -0.79 -4.89 30.68
C ALA A 193 0.28 -5.48 31.62
N ASP A 194 0.95 -6.57 31.21
CA ASP A 194 2.03 -7.16 31.97
C ASP A 194 3.22 -6.19 32.14
N LEU A 195 3.59 -5.45 31.09
CA LEU A 195 4.62 -4.42 31.19
C LEU A 195 4.24 -3.30 32.18
N ILE A 196 2.98 -2.90 32.19
CA ILE A 196 2.46 -1.86 33.11
C ILE A 196 2.49 -2.36 34.55
N VAL A 197 1.98 -3.56 34.83
CA VAL A 197 1.97 -4.19 36.14
C VAL A 197 3.39 -4.32 36.70
N ASN A 198 4.34 -4.70 35.84
CA ASN A 198 5.74 -4.85 36.21
C ASN A 198 6.52 -3.51 36.17
N LYS A 199 5.85 -2.38 35.95
CA LYS A 199 6.45 -1.03 35.85
C LYS A 199 7.55 -0.92 34.80
N GLN A 200 7.46 -1.68 33.72
CA GLN A 200 8.43 -1.72 32.61
C GLN A 200 8.01 -0.75 31.50
N TYR A 201 8.10 0.53 31.77
CA TYR A 201 7.72 1.60 30.85
C TYR A 201 8.78 1.92 29.80
N GLY A 202 8.38 2.69 28.78
CA GLY A 202 9.24 3.13 27.69
C GLY A 202 9.59 2.03 26.70
N ARG A 203 8.74 0.99 26.62
CA ARG A 203 8.86 -0.15 25.71
C ARG A 203 7.70 -0.19 24.74
N MET A 204 7.92 -0.85 23.62
CA MET A 204 6.89 -1.30 22.69
C MET A 204 6.75 -2.83 22.84
N VAL A 205 5.52 -3.32 22.75
CA VAL A 205 5.21 -4.76 22.75
C VAL A 205 5.46 -5.32 21.37
#